data_2b49f57632e35f70e6170da92dee64f9
#
_entry.id   2b49f57632e35f70e6170da92dee64f9
#
_cell.length_a   1.000
_cell.length_b   1.000
_cell.length_c   1.000
_cell.angle_alpha   90.00
_cell.angle_beta   90.00
_cell.angle_gamma   90.00
#
_symmetry.space_group_name_H-M   'P 1'
#
loop_
_entity.id
_entity.type
_entity.pdbx_description
1 polymer ?
#
loop_
_entity_poly.entity_id
_entity_poly.type
_entity_poly.pdbx_seq_one_letter_code
_entity_poly.pdbx_strand_id
1 'polypeptide(L)'
;MNKTSVPSPDSIDRQWFLVDAENQTLGRLATEVASVLRGKTKPNFTPHLDTGDFVIVVNAEKIKVTGKKSDQKLYRRHSGRPGGMKVETFKALQSRIPERIVEKAIKGMLPHTRLGRQLFTKLKVYKGSDHPHSAQEPKILSINTESDTK
;
A
#
# COMPACT_ATOMS: atom_id res chain seq x y z
N MET A 1 9.57 -37.34 12.13
CA MET A 1 9.10 -36.67 10.90
C MET A 1 8.99 -35.17 11.17
N ASN A 2 9.75 -34.37 10.44
CA ASN A 2 9.65 -32.91 10.52
C ASN A 2 8.36 -32.46 9.78
N LYS A 3 7.34 -32.08 10.55
CA LYS A 3 6.11 -31.51 9.98
C LYS A 3 6.32 -30.02 9.76
N THR A 4 6.10 -29.53 8.56
CA THR A 4 6.03 -28.09 8.28
C THR A 4 4.83 -27.51 9.03
N SER A 5 5.07 -26.54 9.92
CA SER A 5 4.00 -25.86 10.63
C SER A 5 3.26 -24.93 9.66
N VAL A 6 1.97 -25.16 9.49
CA VAL A 6 1.09 -24.27 8.74
C VAL A 6 0.09 -23.68 9.73
N PRO A 7 -0.01 -22.34 9.86
CA PRO A 7 -0.94 -21.72 10.80
C PRO A 7 -2.39 -22.00 10.38
N SER A 8 -3.25 -22.22 11.37
CA SER A 8 -4.69 -22.24 11.12
C SER A 8 -5.20 -20.83 10.81
N PRO A 9 -6.18 -20.66 9.93
CA PRO A 9 -6.77 -19.34 9.65
C PRO A 9 -7.29 -18.62 10.90
N ASP A 10 -7.77 -19.37 11.89
CA ASP A 10 -8.30 -18.84 13.15
C ASP A 10 -7.23 -18.42 14.16
N SER A 11 -5.99 -18.92 13.98
CA SER A 11 -4.85 -18.60 14.85
C SER A 11 -4.02 -17.40 14.37
N ILE A 12 -4.47 -16.71 13.33
CA ILE A 12 -3.74 -15.59 12.75
C ILE A 12 -4.16 -14.29 13.42
N ASP A 13 -3.30 -13.73 14.26
CA ASP A 13 -3.48 -12.40 14.83
C ASP A 13 -3.20 -11.33 13.78
N ARG A 14 -4.18 -10.45 13.55
CA ARG A 14 -4.06 -9.31 12.64
C ARG A 14 -4.00 -8.01 13.44
N GLN A 15 -2.95 -7.25 13.21
CA GLN A 15 -2.74 -5.95 13.83
C GLN A 15 -3.06 -4.81 12.85
N TRP A 16 -3.25 -3.61 13.40
CA TRP A 16 -3.42 -2.40 12.62
C TRP A 16 -2.17 -1.54 12.73
N PHE A 17 -1.70 -1.09 11.57
CA PHE A 17 -0.55 -0.20 11.47
C PHE A 17 -0.93 1.12 10.82
N LEU A 18 -0.39 2.21 11.37
CA LEU A 18 -0.50 3.55 10.83
C LEU A 18 0.84 3.95 10.22
N VAL A 19 0.81 4.39 8.98
CA VAL A 19 1.97 4.84 8.21
C VAL A 19 1.73 6.27 7.75
N ASP A 20 2.69 7.15 8.04
CA ASP A 20 2.67 8.50 7.50
C ASP A 20 3.42 8.55 6.17
N ALA A 21 2.73 9.03 5.12
CA ALA A 21 3.29 9.19 3.77
C ALA A 21 3.98 10.54 3.57
N GLU A 22 3.97 11.42 4.56
CA GLU A 22 4.58 12.74 4.44
C GLU A 22 6.09 12.63 4.12
N ASN A 23 6.50 13.30 3.05
CA ASN A 23 7.89 13.31 2.56
C ASN A 23 8.48 11.96 2.16
N GLN A 24 7.69 10.88 2.18
CA GLN A 24 8.12 9.55 1.81
C GLN A 24 8.17 9.35 0.29
N THR A 25 9.12 8.53 -0.18
CA THR A 25 9.19 8.15 -1.60
C THR A 25 8.13 7.10 -1.90
N LEU A 26 7.26 7.36 -2.87
CA LEU A 26 6.13 6.48 -3.25
C LEU A 26 6.52 5.00 -3.40
N GLY A 27 7.60 4.71 -4.14
CA GLY A 27 8.00 3.32 -4.40
C GLY A 27 8.45 2.57 -3.15
N ARG A 28 9.27 3.20 -2.31
CA ARG A 28 9.79 2.60 -1.07
C ARG A 28 8.68 2.38 -0.07
N LEU A 29 7.84 3.40 0.17
CA LEU A 29 6.66 3.26 1.03
C LEU A 29 5.76 2.12 0.54
N ALA A 30 5.47 2.04 -0.76
CA ALA A 30 4.61 1.01 -1.33
C ALA A 30 5.19 -0.40 -1.15
N THR A 31 6.51 -0.58 -1.21
CA THR A 31 7.18 -1.88 -1.00
C THR A 31 7.02 -2.36 0.44
N GLU A 32 7.27 -1.49 1.42
CA GLU A 32 7.13 -1.84 2.84
C GLU A 32 5.67 -2.14 3.20
N VAL A 33 4.74 -1.28 2.79
CA VAL A 33 3.32 -1.50 3.02
C VAL A 33 2.84 -2.81 2.38
N ALA A 34 3.26 -3.12 1.14
CA ALA A 34 2.91 -4.38 0.49
C ALA A 34 3.48 -5.60 1.23
N SER A 35 4.67 -5.50 1.81
CA SER A 35 5.28 -6.56 2.62
C SER A 35 4.49 -6.83 3.90
N VAL A 36 4.03 -5.78 4.59
CA VAL A 36 3.19 -5.88 5.80
C VAL A 36 1.81 -6.45 5.46
N LEU A 37 1.15 -5.95 4.41
CA LEU A 37 -0.16 -6.46 3.95
C LEU A 37 -0.11 -7.95 3.59
N ARG A 38 1.00 -8.41 3.04
CA ARG A 38 1.20 -9.83 2.70
C ARG A 38 1.60 -10.68 3.91
N GLY A 39 2.08 -10.06 4.98
CA GLY A 39 2.55 -10.73 6.19
C GLY A 39 3.97 -11.29 6.11
N LYS A 40 4.79 -10.80 5.17
CA LYS A 40 6.19 -11.24 5.02
C LYS A 40 7.07 -10.92 6.23
N THR A 41 6.66 -9.99 7.06
CA THR A 41 7.34 -9.59 8.30
C THR A 41 7.11 -10.57 9.44
N LYS A 42 6.14 -11.47 9.32
CA LYS A 42 5.78 -12.44 10.36
C LYS A 42 6.51 -13.77 10.18
N PRO A 43 6.93 -14.43 11.27
CA PRO A 43 7.59 -15.73 11.20
C PRO A 43 6.66 -16.85 10.70
N ASN A 44 5.35 -16.71 10.87
CA ASN A 44 4.33 -17.66 10.42
C ASN A 44 3.81 -17.38 9.00
N PHE A 45 4.57 -16.62 8.21
CA PHE A 45 4.20 -16.32 6.83
C PHE A 45 4.01 -17.59 5.99
N THR A 46 2.87 -17.67 5.31
CA THR A 46 2.57 -18.73 4.33
C THR A 46 2.01 -18.11 3.04
N PRO A 47 2.52 -18.52 1.85
CA PRO A 47 2.13 -17.87 0.59
C PRO A 47 0.66 -18.01 0.21
N HIS A 48 -0.01 -19.05 0.66
CA HIS A 48 -1.40 -19.39 0.31
C HIS A 48 -2.44 -18.88 1.30
N LEU A 49 -2.01 -18.40 2.49
CA LEU A 49 -2.89 -17.85 3.50
C LEU A 49 -2.71 -16.34 3.66
N ASP A 50 -3.76 -15.67 4.12
CA ASP A 50 -3.72 -14.27 4.49
C ASP A 50 -3.21 -14.12 5.93
N THR A 51 -1.89 -14.02 6.10
CA THR A 51 -1.22 -13.80 7.38
C THR A 51 -0.91 -12.33 7.65
N GLY A 52 -1.21 -11.43 6.71
CA GLY A 52 -0.86 -10.02 6.80
C GLY A 52 -1.76 -9.19 7.70
N ASP A 53 -1.31 -7.97 7.94
CA ASP A 53 -1.94 -7.00 8.83
C ASP A 53 -2.73 -5.94 8.06
N PHE A 54 -3.51 -5.13 8.79
CA PHE A 54 -4.18 -3.96 8.24
C PHE A 54 -3.22 -2.77 8.24
N VAL A 55 -3.26 -1.96 7.17
CA VAL A 55 -2.42 -0.77 7.07
C VAL A 55 -3.28 0.44 6.71
N ILE A 56 -3.10 1.49 7.49
CA ILE A 56 -3.67 2.81 7.27
C ILE A 56 -2.54 3.72 6.81
N VAL A 57 -2.70 4.36 5.66
CA VAL A 57 -1.76 5.36 5.15
C VAL A 57 -2.41 6.73 5.22
N VAL A 58 -1.77 7.66 5.90
CA VAL A 58 -2.22 9.06 6.04
C VAL A 58 -1.31 10.00 5.25
N ASN A 59 -1.75 11.25 5.06
CA ASN A 59 -1.02 12.29 4.33
C ASN A 59 -0.63 11.91 2.88
N ALA A 60 -1.49 11.16 2.18
CA ALA A 60 -1.21 10.69 0.83
C ALA A 60 -0.95 11.82 -0.18
N GLU A 61 -1.42 13.04 0.09
CA GLU A 61 -1.18 14.23 -0.74
C GLU A 61 0.28 14.71 -0.71
N LYS A 62 1.02 14.42 0.38
CA LYS A 62 2.40 14.89 0.59
C LYS A 62 3.46 13.89 0.13
N ILE A 63 3.05 12.82 -0.54
CA ILE A 63 3.96 11.79 -1.05
C ILE A 63 4.84 12.33 -2.17
N LYS A 64 6.10 11.91 -2.20
CA LYS A 64 7.09 12.36 -3.17
C LYS A 64 7.43 11.28 -4.20
N VAL A 65 7.82 11.73 -5.38
CA VAL A 65 8.45 10.91 -6.42
C VAL A 65 9.77 11.52 -6.84
N THR A 66 10.72 10.72 -7.28
CA THR A 66 12.06 11.16 -7.64
C THR A 66 12.17 11.60 -9.10
N GLY A 67 13.09 12.50 -9.40
CA GLY A 67 13.38 12.97 -10.75
C GLY A 67 12.19 13.67 -11.42
N LYS A 68 12.07 13.54 -12.73
CA LYS A 68 11.01 14.19 -13.55
C LYS A 68 9.67 13.43 -13.52
N LYS A 69 9.48 12.46 -12.60
CA LYS A 69 8.27 11.63 -12.55
C LYS A 69 7.01 12.41 -12.17
N SER A 70 7.12 13.53 -11.46
CA SER A 70 5.99 14.40 -11.15
C SER A 70 5.24 14.85 -12.41
N ASP A 71 5.94 15.15 -13.47
CA ASP A 71 5.37 15.66 -14.73
C ASP A 71 5.21 14.56 -15.79
N GLN A 72 6.13 13.59 -15.82
CA GLN A 72 6.17 12.58 -16.88
C GLN A 72 5.40 11.28 -16.55
N LYS A 73 5.18 10.96 -15.27
CA LYS A 73 4.46 9.73 -14.90
C LYS A 73 2.98 9.84 -15.26
N LEU A 74 2.54 8.94 -16.13
CA LEU A 74 1.16 8.91 -16.63
C LEU A 74 0.35 7.80 -15.97
N TYR A 75 -0.85 8.15 -15.56
CA TYR A 75 -1.87 7.22 -15.07
C TYR A 75 -2.95 7.04 -16.13
N ARG A 76 -3.03 5.84 -16.68
CA ARG A 76 -3.98 5.50 -17.73
C ARG A 76 -5.16 4.74 -17.16
N ARG A 77 -6.36 5.07 -17.63
CA ARG A 77 -7.61 4.37 -17.30
C ARG A 77 -8.42 4.23 -18.57
N HIS A 78 -8.94 3.03 -18.82
CA HIS A 78 -9.78 2.73 -19.96
C HIS A 78 -11.19 2.36 -19.52
N SER A 79 -12.23 2.89 -20.18
CA SER A 79 -13.64 2.61 -19.86
C SER A 79 -14.17 1.31 -20.45
N GLY A 80 -13.41 0.65 -21.33
CA GLY A 80 -13.83 -0.54 -22.09
C GLY A 80 -14.48 -0.22 -23.44
N ARG A 81 -14.78 1.05 -23.74
CA ARG A 81 -15.38 1.48 -25.02
C ARG A 81 -14.31 2.05 -25.95
N PRO A 82 -14.49 1.96 -27.30
CA PRO A 82 -13.61 2.62 -28.26
C PRO A 82 -13.41 4.09 -27.93
N GLY A 83 -12.16 4.59 -27.97
CA GLY A 83 -11.81 5.96 -27.58
C GLY A 83 -11.89 6.29 -26.09
N GLY A 84 -12.21 5.33 -25.23
CA GLY A 84 -12.42 5.53 -23.78
C GLY A 84 -11.15 5.59 -22.92
N MET A 85 -9.97 5.83 -23.50
CA MET A 85 -8.72 5.98 -22.73
C MET A 85 -8.66 7.39 -22.13
N LYS A 86 -8.51 7.45 -20.80
CA LYS A 86 -8.18 8.68 -20.07
C LYS A 86 -6.76 8.61 -19.53
N VAL A 87 -6.00 9.67 -19.74
CA VAL A 87 -4.59 9.79 -19.31
C VAL A 87 -4.47 11.01 -18.42
N GLU A 88 -3.88 10.83 -17.24
CA GLU A 88 -3.64 11.93 -16.29
C GLU A 88 -2.16 11.88 -15.86
N THR A 89 -1.54 13.04 -15.65
CA THR A 89 -0.19 13.12 -15.07
C THR A 89 -0.24 12.87 -13.56
N PHE A 90 0.90 12.51 -12.97
CA PHE A 90 1.02 12.36 -11.52
C PHE A 90 0.54 13.60 -10.77
N LYS A 91 1.01 14.79 -11.18
CA LYS A 91 0.67 16.08 -10.56
C LYS A 91 -0.83 16.37 -10.61
N ALA A 92 -1.48 16.11 -11.76
CA ALA A 92 -2.92 16.30 -11.91
C ALA A 92 -3.73 15.33 -11.03
N LEU A 93 -3.28 14.07 -10.93
CA LEU A 93 -3.93 13.07 -10.08
C LEU A 93 -3.71 13.36 -8.59
N GLN A 94 -2.52 13.83 -8.21
CA GLN A 94 -2.19 14.19 -6.81
C GLN A 94 -3.07 15.33 -6.29
N SER A 95 -3.33 16.34 -7.11
CA SER A 95 -4.20 17.46 -6.71
C SER A 95 -5.69 17.04 -6.60
N ARG A 96 -6.12 16.07 -7.41
CA ARG A 96 -7.52 15.65 -7.49
C ARG A 96 -7.86 14.52 -6.51
N ILE A 97 -7.13 13.40 -6.55
CA ILE A 97 -7.37 12.19 -5.73
C ILE A 97 -6.01 11.55 -5.42
N PRO A 98 -5.27 12.05 -4.41
CA PRO A 98 -3.94 11.56 -4.06
C PRO A 98 -3.95 10.10 -3.56
N GLU A 99 -5.02 9.66 -2.90
CA GLU A 99 -5.14 8.30 -2.37
C GLU A 99 -4.94 7.25 -3.47
N ARG A 100 -5.45 7.51 -4.66
CA ARG A 100 -5.36 6.59 -5.81
C ARG A 100 -3.94 6.35 -6.28
N ILE A 101 -3.03 7.30 -6.06
CA ILE A 101 -1.61 7.16 -6.40
C ILE A 101 -0.99 6.06 -5.54
N VAL A 102 -1.20 6.12 -4.23
CA VAL A 102 -0.70 5.16 -3.25
C VAL A 102 -1.35 3.79 -3.47
N GLU A 103 -2.67 3.75 -3.60
CA GLU A 103 -3.42 2.53 -3.87
C GLU A 103 -2.91 1.79 -5.12
N LYS A 104 -2.71 2.50 -6.24
CA LYS A 104 -2.20 1.90 -7.48
C LYS A 104 -0.79 1.37 -7.33
N ALA A 105 0.08 2.08 -6.61
CA ALA A 105 1.45 1.65 -6.37
C ALA A 105 1.49 0.36 -5.56
N ILE A 106 0.75 0.29 -4.45
CA ILE A 106 0.68 -0.89 -3.58
C ILE A 106 -0.02 -2.05 -4.29
N LYS A 107 -1.14 -1.81 -4.97
CA LYS A 107 -1.85 -2.83 -5.75
C LYS A 107 -0.97 -3.48 -6.82
N GLY A 108 -0.11 -2.70 -7.48
CA GLY A 108 0.86 -3.22 -8.46
C GLY A 108 1.96 -4.10 -7.84
N MET A 109 2.23 -3.97 -6.53
CA MET A 109 3.24 -4.75 -5.80
C MET A 109 2.63 -5.99 -5.10
N LEU A 110 1.31 -6.05 -4.97
CA LEU A 110 0.62 -7.23 -4.46
C LEU A 110 0.42 -8.29 -5.56
N PRO A 111 0.28 -9.57 -5.19
CA PRO A 111 -0.01 -10.63 -6.17
C PRO A 111 -1.30 -10.37 -6.95
N HIS A 112 -1.30 -10.67 -8.24
CA HIS A 112 -2.48 -10.53 -9.12
C HIS A 112 -3.45 -11.72 -9.03
N THR A 113 -3.62 -12.30 -7.83
CA THR A 113 -4.45 -13.46 -7.54
C THR A 113 -5.71 -13.07 -6.76
N ARG A 114 -6.59 -14.07 -6.49
CA ARG A 114 -7.75 -13.87 -5.59
C ARG A 114 -7.29 -13.42 -4.21
N LEU A 115 -6.24 -14.05 -3.66
CA LEU A 115 -5.65 -13.68 -2.39
C LEU A 115 -5.14 -12.23 -2.41
N GLY A 116 -4.43 -11.81 -3.47
CA GLY A 116 -3.94 -10.44 -3.58
C GLY A 116 -5.05 -9.38 -3.58
N ARG A 117 -6.23 -9.69 -4.14
CA ARG A 117 -7.41 -8.82 -4.04
C ARG A 117 -7.95 -8.73 -2.62
N GLN A 118 -7.93 -9.82 -1.86
CA GLN A 118 -8.30 -9.82 -0.42
C GLN A 118 -7.29 -9.01 0.40
N LEU A 119 -5.99 -9.19 0.16
CA LEU A 119 -4.94 -8.40 0.83
C LEU A 119 -5.13 -6.90 0.61
N PHE A 120 -5.50 -6.50 -0.59
CA PHE A 120 -5.72 -5.09 -0.94
C PHE A 120 -6.87 -4.46 -0.16
N THR A 121 -7.90 -5.19 0.23
CA THR A 121 -9.01 -4.65 1.04
C THR A 121 -8.60 -4.20 2.44
N LYS A 122 -7.47 -4.71 2.95
CA LYS A 122 -6.89 -4.34 4.24
C LYS A 122 -6.11 -3.02 4.21
N LEU A 123 -5.88 -2.47 3.04
CA LEU A 123 -5.28 -1.15 2.86
C LEU A 123 -6.36 -0.07 2.97
N LYS A 124 -6.09 0.94 3.79
CA LYS A 124 -6.89 2.17 3.90
C LYS A 124 -5.98 3.37 3.66
N VAL A 125 -6.33 4.24 2.73
CA VAL A 125 -5.52 5.40 2.37
C VAL A 125 -6.36 6.66 2.54
N TYR A 126 -5.78 7.67 3.19
CA TYR A 126 -6.42 8.95 3.48
C TYR A 126 -5.55 10.11 3.01
N LYS A 127 -6.21 11.14 2.49
CA LYS A 127 -5.57 12.34 1.98
C LYS A 127 -4.87 13.14 3.08
N GLY A 128 -5.59 13.39 4.19
CA GLY A 128 -5.10 14.15 5.34
C GLY A 128 -4.52 13.27 6.45
N SER A 129 -4.33 13.88 7.62
CA SER A 129 -3.84 13.22 8.83
C SER A 129 -4.91 12.39 9.55
N ASP A 130 -6.19 12.73 9.33
CA ASP A 130 -7.31 12.16 10.08
C ASP A 130 -7.79 10.85 9.45
N HIS A 131 -8.11 9.89 10.31
CA HIS A 131 -8.66 8.60 9.92
C HIS A 131 -9.74 8.12 10.90
N PRO A 132 -10.78 7.39 10.44
CA PRO A 132 -11.88 6.94 11.30
C PRO A 132 -11.59 5.67 12.11
N HIS A 133 -10.33 5.20 12.12
CA HIS A 133 -9.93 3.91 12.71
C HIS A 133 -9.26 4.05 14.07
N SER A 134 -9.60 5.06 14.87
CA SER A 134 -9.04 5.25 16.24
C SER A 134 -9.41 4.09 17.17
N ALA A 135 -10.61 3.53 17.03
CA ALA A 135 -11.07 2.41 17.84
C ALA A 135 -10.27 1.11 17.66
N GLN A 136 -9.52 0.96 16.56
CA GLN A 136 -8.63 -0.17 16.31
C GLN A 136 -7.24 -0.02 16.91
N GLU A 137 -6.94 1.11 17.55
CA GLU A 137 -5.65 1.42 18.20
C GLU A 137 -4.44 1.10 17.29
N PRO A 138 -4.35 1.71 16.10
CA PRO A 138 -3.30 1.38 15.14
C PRO A 138 -1.92 1.75 15.70
N LYS A 139 -0.96 0.83 15.55
CA LYS A 139 0.43 1.04 15.94
C LYS A 139 1.15 1.85 14.86
N ILE A 140 1.94 2.83 15.25
CA ILE A 140 2.74 3.62 14.31
C ILE A 140 3.86 2.73 13.75
N LEU A 141 3.91 2.62 12.43
CA LEU A 141 4.99 1.95 11.69
C LEU A 141 5.88 3.01 11.04
N SER A 142 7.07 3.21 11.60
CA SER A 142 8.09 4.07 10.98
C SER A 142 8.75 3.34 9.82
N ILE A 143 8.60 3.88 8.61
CA ILE A 143 9.28 3.38 7.42
C ILE A 143 10.53 4.24 7.21
N ASN A 144 11.71 3.65 7.40
CA ASN A 144 12.98 4.31 7.12
C ASN A 144 13.18 4.35 5.59
N THR A 145 12.75 5.45 4.99
CA THR A 145 12.99 5.72 3.57
C THR A 145 14.15 6.70 3.37
N GLU A 146 14.95 6.93 4.40
CA GLU A 146 16.16 7.73 4.25
C GLU A 146 17.03 7.09 3.17
N SER A 147 17.07 7.73 2.02
CA SER A 147 18.03 7.42 0.99
C SER A 147 19.40 7.84 1.54
N ASP A 148 20.29 6.88 1.70
CA ASP A 148 21.72 7.16 1.65
C ASP A 148 22.00 7.95 0.36
N THR A 149 21.94 9.26 0.48
CA THR A 149 22.48 10.17 -0.52
C THR A 149 23.97 10.19 -0.24
N LYS A 150 24.70 9.26 -0.86
CA LYS A 150 26.11 9.44 -1.15
C LYS A 150 26.25 9.88 -2.57
#